data_045591eb5f85b3961b424b02e3dcc7a1
#
_entry.id   045591eb5f85b3961b424b02e3dcc7a1
#
_cell.length_a   1.000
_cell.length_b   1.000
_cell.length_c   1.000
_cell.angle_alpha   90.00
_cell.angle_beta   90.00
_cell.angle_gamma   90.00
#
_symmetry.space_group_name_H-M   'P 1'
#
loop_
_entity.id
_entity.type
_entity.pdbx_description
1 polymer ?
#
loop_
_entity_poly.entity_id
_entity_poly.type
_entity_poly.pdbx_seq_one_letter_code
_entity_poly.pdbx_strand_id
1 'polypeptide(L)'
;MAPALGVPLVMRYTSLAAGRAVSCHGVPRVFGPIFVCAHVPILPTFDVDYAARVLQRGGLAAFPTETVYGLGANALDPAAVARVFEAKNRPRFDPLIVHFVDRAWVSRLARDFPPVAQQLADRFWPGPLTLVVTKTSLVPDLVTAGGATVALRVPDHPLAQALLSQANLPVAAPSANPFGRVSPTTAEHVREQLGDRIDCLLDGGPCRVGVESTVLLVTGDRPRLLRAGGLPLEDIESVIGPVEIAARLDSPAGALAAPGLLPQHYAPATPLAVVGCDAPLDMAWAALPGGRAPSARTPRWGLLCLAPQPGIERFTRVEALSLTDDLREAAAGFFAALRRLDAAGLDGIVARLFPERGLGRALNDRLRRAAHRDVLQERPAPAERS
;
A
#
# COMPACT_ATOMS: atom_id res chain seq x y z
N MET A 1 -43.18 -41.10 -0.93
CA MET A 1 -42.36 -41.64 -2.05
C MET A 1 -41.18 -40.71 -2.25
N ALA A 2 -40.05 -41.08 -1.72
CA ALA A 2 -38.72 -40.54 -2.17
C ALA A 2 -38.29 -41.35 -3.39
N PRO A 3 -37.42 -40.86 -4.24
CA PRO A 3 -35.98 -41.06 -4.15
C PRO A 3 -35.21 -39.83 -4.67
N ALA A 4 -33.91 -39.69 -4.66
CA ALA A 4 -32.74 -40.49 -4.32
C ALA A 4 -31.53 -39.56 -4.37
N LEU A 5 -30.58 -39.88 -3.58
CA LEU A 5 -29.22 -39.42 -3.42
C LEU A 5 -28.40 -39.28 -4.72
N GLY A 6 -27.68 -38.16 -4.89
CA GLY A 6 -26.60 -37.97 -5.83
C GLY A 6 -25.26 -37.82 -5.10
N VAL A 7 -24.35 -38.79 -5.30
CA VAL A 7 -23.03 -38.96 -4.67
C VAL A 7 -22.03 -38.01 -5.28
N PRO A 8 -21.07 -37.44 -4.51
CA PRO A 8 -19.99 -36.59 -5.08
C PRO A 8 -18.88 -37.42 -5.70
N LEU A 9 -18.46 -37.00 -6.86
CA LEU A 9 -17.35 -37.55 -7.65
C LEU A 9 -16.00 -37.24 -6.99
N VAL A 10 -15.37 -38.25 -6.42
CA VAL A 10 -13.99 -38.21 -5.92
C VAL A 10 -13.05 -38.42 -7.10
N MET A 11 -12.32 -37.40 -7.54
CA MET A 11 -11.20 -37.57 -8.45
C MET A 11 -9.94 -38.03 -7.67
N ARG A 12 -9.55 -39.27 -7.89
CA ARG A 12 -8.27 -39.82 -7.46
C ARG A 12 -7.20 -39.45 -8.49
N TYR A 13 -6.18 -38.73 -8.07
CA TYR A 13 -4.95 -38.61 -8.83
C TYR A 13 -4.07 -39.84 -8.59
N THR A 14 -3.86 -40.62 -9.63
CA THR A 14 -2.86 -41.69 -9.65
C THR A 14 -1.54 -41.12 -10.17
N SER A 15 -0.48 -41.35 -9.38
CA SER A 15 0.93 -41.21 -9.73
C SER A 15 1.28 -42.11 -10.92
N LEU A 16 1.99 -41.58 -11.89
CA LEU A 16 2.71 -42.35 -12.90
C LEU A 16 4.19 -41.93 -12.90
N ALA A 17 4.97 -42.83 -12.41
CA ALA A 17 6.43 -42.78 -12.49
C ALA A 17 6.92 -43.55 -13.74
N ALA A 18 8.05 -43.09 -14.22
CA ALA A 18 9.08 -43.82 -14.97
C ALA A 18 8.87 -44.16 -16.46
N GLY A 19 9.80 -43.65 -17.29
CA GLY A 19 10.41 -44.53 -18.22
C GLY A 19 10.62 -44.07 -19.65
N ARG A 20 11.87 -43.90 -19.96
CA ARG A 20 12.64 -44.15 -21.19
C ARG A 20 13.19 -42.95 -21.92
N ALA A 21 14.50 -42.86 -21.81
CA ALA A 21 15.36 -42.03 -22.64
C ALA A 21 15.35 -42.53 -24.10
N VAL A 22 15.12 -41.60 -25.02
CA VAL A 22 15.42 -41.77 -26.44
C VAL A 22 16.57 -40.84 -26.78
N SER A 23 17.70 -41.46 -27.23
CA SER A 23 18.90 -40.77 -27.69
C SER A 23 18.65 -40.19 -29.09
N CYS A 24 18.71 -38.85 -29.24
CA CYS A 24 18.89 -38.19 -30.52
C CYS A 24 20.17 -37.37 -30.50
N HIS A 25 21.13 -37.75 -31.34
CA HIS A 25 22.40 -37.07 -31.56
C HIS A 25 22.22 -35.86 -32.47
N GLY A 26 22.83 -34.74 -32.09
CA GLY A 26 23.30 -33.69 -33.01
C GLY A 26 22.47 -32.45 -33.15
N VAL A 27 22.42 -31.56 -32.09
CA VAL A 27 22.23 -30.13 -32.28
C VAL A 27 23.02 -29.38 -31.20
N PRO A 28 23.80 -28.31 -31.48
CA PRO A 28 24.57 -27.61 -30.45
C PRO A 28 23.62 -26.86 -29.52
N ARG A 29 23.67 -27.19 -28.25
CA ARG A 29 22.91 -26.52 -27.18
C ARG A 29 23.55 -25.16 -26.86
N VAL A 30 22.89 -24.09 -27.26
CA VAL A 30 23.11 -22.78 -26.66
C VAL A 30 22.29 -22.77 -25.34
N PHE A 31 22.95 -23.08 -24.24
CA PHE A 31 22.36 -22.91 -22.91
C PHE A 31 22.48 -21.43 -22.49
N GLY A 32 21.40 -20.64 -22.71
CA GLY A 32 21.19 -19.46 -21.90
C GLY A 32 20.66 -19.88 -20.52
N PRO A 33 20.93 -19.11 -19.44
CA PRO A 33 20.42 -19.45 -18.13
C PRO A 33 18.88 -19.46 -18.15
N ILE A 34 18.29 -20.64 -17.95
CA ILE A 34 16.86 -20.77 -17.68
C ILE A 34 16.66 -20.15 -16.28
N PHE A 35 16.21 -18.92 -16.22
CA PHE A 35 15.67 -18.36 -14.99
C PHE A 35 14.40 -19.15 -14.66
N VAL A 36 14.54 -20.15 -13.80
CA VAL A 36 13.40 -20.76 -13.13
C VAL A 36 12.85 -19.70 -12.21
N CYS A 37 11.79 -19.02 -12.65
CA CYS A 37 11.04 -18.12 -11.81
C CYS A 37 10.47 -18.97 -10.66
N ALA A 38 11.06 -18.87 -9.48
CA ALA A 38 10.57 -19.55 -8.30
C ALA A 38 9.17 -18.99 -8.00
N HIS A 39 8.13 -19.78 -8.23
CA HIS A 39 6.77 -19.42 -7.91
C HIS A 39 6.63 -19.38 -6.39
N VAL A 40 6.43 -18.21 -5.82
CA VAL A 40 6.00 -18.10 -4.42
C VAL A 40 4.64 -18.79 -4.31
N PRO A 41 4.50 -19.79 -3.44
CA PRO A 41 3.24 -20.47 -3.28
C PRO A 41 2.18 -19.49 -2.77
N ILE A 42 1.08 -19.34 -3.51
CA ILE A 42 -0.10 -18.65 -3.02
C ILE A 42 -0.81 -19.66 -2.11
N LEU A 43 -0.82 -19.34 -0.82
CA LEU A 43 -1.55 -20.16 0.12
C LEU A 43 -3.06 -19.92 -0.05
N PRO A 44 -3.86 -20.99 -0.05
CA PRO A 44 -5.30 -20.86 0.05
C PRO A 44 -5.70 -20.09 1.31
N THR A 45 -6.84 -19.41 1.29
CA THR A 45 -7.33 -18.57 2.39
C THR A 45 -7.52 -19.30 3.73
N PHE A 46 -7.56 -20.63 3.73
CA PHE A 46 -7.71 -21.46 4.94
C PHE A 46 -6.39 -22.00 5.50
N ASP A 47 -5.25 -21.63 4.95
CA ASP A 47 -3.94 -22.08 5.48
C ASP A 47 -3.23 -20.95 6.26
N VAL A 48 -4.01 -20.30 7.13
CA VAL A 48 -3.53 -19.26 8.05
C VAL A 48 -2.49 -19.82 9.02
N ASP A 49 -2.64 -21.08 9.42
CA ASP A 49 -1.72 -21.76 10.35
C ASP A 49 -0.30 -21.85 9.80
N TYR A 50 -0.15 -22.11 8.50
CA TYR A 50 1.17 -22.11 7.86
C TYR A 50 1.79 -20.71 7.90
N ALA A 51 1.03 -19.66 7.52
CA ALA A 51 1.51 -18.29 7.53
C ALA A 51 1.88 -17.82 8.95
N ALA A 52 1.10 -18.23 9.98
CA ALA A 52 1.39 -17.94 11.37
C ALA A 52 2.73 -18.59 11.80
N ARG A 53 2.96 -19.86 11.44
CA ARG A 53 4.23 -20.53 11.70
C ARG A 53 5.41 -19.89 10.97
N VAL A 54 5.19 -19.37 9.75
CA VAL A 54 6.21 -18.60 9.02
C VAL A 54 6.63 -17.38 9.84
N LEU A 55 5.67 -16.57 10.31
CA LEU A 55 5.95 -15.39 11.15
C LEU A 55 6.65 -15.74 12.47
N GLN A 56 6.19 -16.82 13.15
CA GLN A 56 6.77 -17.30 14.41
C GLN A 56 8.23 -17.74 14.28
N ARG A 57 8.64 -18.23 13.09
CA ARG A 57 10.01 -18.67 12.78
C ARG A 57 10.90 -17.57 12.21
N GLY A 58 10.43 -16.29 12.21
CA GLY A 58 11.17 -15.16 11.66
C GLY A 58 11.09 -15.05 10.13
N GLY A 59 10.13 -15.73 9.50
CA GLY A 59 9.84 -15.62 8.08
C GLY A 59 9.00 -14.39 7.72
N LEU A 60 8.82 -14.17 6.40
CA LEU A 60 8.05 -13.09 5.81
C LEU A 60 6.72 -13.62 5.25
N ALA A 61 5.60 -13.09 5.73
CA ALA A 61 4.28 -13.41 5.21
C ALA A 61 3.61 -12.15 4.64
N ALA A 62 3.23 -12.18 3.36
CA ALA A 62 2.36 -11.15 2.81
C ALA A 62 0.90 -11.53 3.04
N PHE A 63 0.10 -10.56 3.47
CA PHE A 63 -1.30 -10.79 3.82
C PHE A 63 -2.18 -9.57 3.51
N PRO A 64 -3.48 -9.81 3.19
CA PRO A 64 -4.43 -8.73 2.93
C PRO A 64 -4.78 -7.98 4.21
N THR A 65 -5.00 -6.68 4.07
CA THR A 65 -5.75 -5.89 5.06
C THR A 65 -6.91 -5.21 4.33
N GLU A 66 -7.77 -4.50 5.07
CA GLU A 66 -8.82 -3.69 4.45
C GLU A 66 -8.24 -2.55 3.61
N THR A 67 -7.01 -2.11 3.90
CA THR A 67 -6.33 -0.98 3.23
C THR A 67 -5.52 -1.40 2.02
N VAL A 68 -4.40 -2.06 2.24
CA VAL A 68 -3.48 -2.61 1.23
C VAL A 68 -2.89 -3.92 1.75
N TYR A 69 -2.28 -4.74 0.88
CA TYR A 69 -1.52 -5.90 1.33
C TYR A 69 -0.29 -5.48 2.12
N GLY A 70 -0.07 -6.11 3.28
CA GLY A 70 1.08 -5.91 4.14
C GLY A 70 2.13 -7.01 3.98
N LEU A 71 3.42 -6.66 4.08
CA LEU A 71 4.51 -7.62 4.22
C LEU A 71 4.91 -7.72 5.69
N GLY A 72 4.48 -8.79 6.34
CA GLY A 72 4.64 -9.01 7.78
C GLY A 72 5.89 -9.75 8.17
N ALA A 73 6.46 -9.34 9.30
CA ALA A 73 7.47 -10.05 10.07
C ALA A 73 7.21 -9.89 11.57
N ASN A 74 7.74 -10.79 12.41
CA ASN A 74 7.71 -10.63 13.86
C ASN A 74 8.37 -9.30 14.27
N ALA A 75 7.59 -8.37 14.82
CA ALA A 75 8.07 -7.03 15.19
C ALA A 75 9.10 -7.05 16.33
N LEU A 76 9.14 -8.12 17.14
CA LEU A 76 10.04 -8.27 18.28
C LEU A 76 11.36 -8.96 17.91
N ASP A 77 11.49 -9.44 16.67
CA ASP A 77 12.70 -10.07 16.16
C ASP A 77 13.41 -9.12 15.17
N PRO A 78 14.53 -8.49 15.56
CA PRO A 78 15.27 -7.59 14.68
C PRO A 78 15.77 -8.26 13.38
N ALA A 79 16.06 -9.58 13.40
CA ALA A 79 16.49 -10.30 12.22
C ALA A 79 15.33 -10.47 11.22
N ALA A 80 14.15 -10.83 11.70
CA ALA A 80 12.94 -10.90 10.88
C ALA A 80 12.57 -9.54 10.30
N VAL A 81 12.65 -8.46 11.09
CA VAL A 81 12.42 -7.09 10.64
C VAL A 81 13.43 -6.67 9.58
N ALA A 82 14.72 -7.01 9.73
CA ALA A 82 15.75 -6.71 8.73
C ALA A 82 15.43 -7.32 7.35
N ARG A 83 14.89 -8.55 7.32
CA ARG A 83 14.43 -9.20 6.07
C ARG A 83 13.34 -8.41 5.35
N VAL A 84 12.45 -7.70 6.08
CA VAL A 84 11.44 -6.81 5.46
C VAL A 84 12.12 -5.68 4.69
N PHE A 85 13.14 -5.06 5.27
CA PHE A 85 13.89 -3.99 4.60
C PHE A 85 14.63 -4.49 3.37
N GLU A 86 15.24 -5.67 3.45
CA GLU A 86 15.94 -6.32 2.34
C GLU A 86 14.98 -6.69 1.20
N ALA A 87 13.88 -7.40 1.50
CA ALA A 87 12.89 -7.82 0.51
C ALA A 87 12.30 -6.64 -0.28
N LYS A 88 12.13 -5.48 0.38
CA LYS A 88 11.56 -4.27 -0.21
C LYS A 88 12.60 -3.31 -0.80
N ASN A 89 13.90 -3.50 -0.59
CA ASN A 89 14.93 -2.48 -0.79
C ASN A 89 14.56 -1.16 -0.08
N ARG A 90 14.05 -1.28 1.16
CA ARG A 90 13.58 -0.13 1.96
C ARG A 90 14.73 0.48 2.74
N PRO A 91 14.87 1.82 2.80
CA PRO A 91 15.85 2.46 3.66
C PRO A 91 15.48 2.33 5.14
N ARG A 92 16.48 2.10 6.00
CA ARG A 92 16.28 1.84 7.43
C ARG A 92 15.78 3.04 8.25
N PHE A 93 15.79 4.24 7.69
CA PHE A 93 15.25 5.45 8.32
C PHE A 93 13.74 5.62 8.17
N ASP A 94 13.05 4.71 7.45
CA ASP A 94 11.60 4.75 7.23
C ASP A 94 10.92 3.70 8.13
N PRO A 95 10.24 4.11 9.25
CA PRO A 95 9.74 3.21 10.27
C PRO A 95 8.62 2.30 9.76
N LEU A 96 8.22 1.32 10.58
CA LEU A 96 7.18 0.35 10.27
C LEU A 96 5.98 0.50 11.19
N ILE A 97 4.78 0.11 10.71
CA ILE A 97 3.57 0.00 11.52
C ILE A 97 3.51 -1.41 12.11
N VAL A 98 3.26 -1.50 13.41
CA VAL A 98 3.07 -2.75 14.14
C VAL A 98 1.59 -3.07 14.23
N HIS A 99 1.22 -4.26 13.75
CA HIS A 99 -0.13 -4.78 13.71
C HIS A 99 -0.31 -5.90 14.75
N PHE A 100 -1.46 -5.94 15.39
CA PHE A 100 -1.87 -6.96 16.35
C PHE A 100 -3.38 -7.06 16.41
N VAL A 101 -3.91 -8.06 17.11
CA VAL A 101 -5.36 -8.22 17.36
C VAL A 101 -5.64 -8.02 18.84
N ASP A 102 -4.89 -8.69 19.72
CA ASP A 102 -5.06 -8.56 21.16
C ASP A 102 -4.57 -7.19 21.65
N ARG A 103 -5.50 -6.40 22.19
CA ARG A 103 -5.22 -5.07 22.75
C ARG A 103 -4.27 -5.10 23.97
N ALA A 104 -4.06 -6.26 24.59
CA ALA A 104 -3.05 -6.41 25.62
C ALA A 104 -1.64 -6.07 25.11
N TRP A 105 -1.41 -6.15 23.79
CA TRP A 105 -0.15 -5.70 23.19
C TRP A 105 0.09 -4.20 23.34
N VAL A 106 -0.96 -3.38 23.44
CA VAL A 106 -0.81 -1.92 23.61
C VAL A 106 0.06 -1.60 24.84
N SER A 107 -0.26 -2.16 26.02
CA SER A 107 0.50 -1.91 27.24
C SER A 107 1.94 -2.45 27.22
N ARG A 108 2.23 -3.41 26.34
CA ARG A 108 3.58 -3.97 26.16
C ARG A 108 4.42 -3.16 25.19
N LEU A 109 3.79 -2.57 24.14
CA LEU A 109 4.48 -1.86 23.07
C LEU A 109 4.53 -0.34 23.30
N ALA A 110 3.51 0.23 23.93
CA ALA A 110 3.40 1.64 24.26
C ALA A 110 3.73 1.89 25.72
N ARG A 111 4.66 2.83 25.97
CA ARG A 111 4.95 3.29 27.35
C ARG A 111 3.83 4.16 27.88
N ASP A 112 3.20 4.93 26.97
CA ASP A 112 2.11 5.83 27.29
C ASP A 112 1.04 5.72 26.19
N PHE A 113 -0.22 5.54 26.62
CA PHE A 113 -1.38 5.44 25.74
C PHE A 113 -2.45 6.40 26.27
N PRO A 114 -2.43 7.67 25.85
CA PRO A 114 -3.26 8.72 26.45
C PRO A 114 -4.76 8.49 26.20
N PRO A 115 -5.65 9.10 27.00
CA PRO A 115 -7.11 8.93 26.86
C PRO A 115 -7.64 9.18 25.46
N VAL A 116 -7.08 10.15 24.73
CA VAL A 116 -7.43 10.42 23.33
C VAL A 116 -7.09 9.24 22.41
N ALA A 117 -5.97 8.55 22.66
CA ALA A 117 -5.62 7.34 21.91
C ALA A 117 -6.59 6.20 22.22
N GLN A 118 -6.98 6.04 23.48
CA GLN A 118 -7.95 5.04 23.92
C GLN A 118 -9.32 5.29 23.25
N GLN A 119 -9.81 6.53 23.28
CA GLN A 119 -11.08 6.91 22.66
C GLN A 119 -11.11 6.64 21.16
N LEU A 120 -10.03 6.95 20.46
CA LEU A 120 -9.89 6.68 19.03
C LEU A 120 -9.78 5.19 18.73
N ALA A 121 -9.02 4.43 19.53
CA ALA A 121 -8.90 2.98 19.41
C ALA A 121 -10.26 2.28 19.64
N ASP A 122 -11.03 2.71 20.63
CA ASP A 122 -12.35 2.15 20.91
C ASP A 122 -13.35 2.40 19.79
N ARG A 123 -13.23 3.54 19.10
CA ARG A 123 -14.13 3.90 18.01
C ARG A 123 -13.75 3.33 16.66
N PHE A 124 -12.44 3.21 16.37
CA PHE A 124 -11.93 2.94 15.02
C PHE A 124 -11.04 1.70 14.88
N TRP A 125 -10.79 0.94 15.97
CA TRP A 125 -10.15 -0.36 15.89
C TRP A 125 -11.14 -1.50 16.17
N PRO A 126 -11.13 -2.53 15.33
CA PRO A 126 -10.32 -2.74 14.11
C PRO A 126 -10.66 -1.75 13.00
N GLY A 127 -9.62 -1.27 12.25
CA GLY A 127 -9.86 -0.35 11.14
C GLY A 127 -8.62 0.35 10.59
N PRO A 128 -8.84 1.29 9.64
CA PRO A 128 -7.79 1.96 8.89
C PRO A 128 -7.17 3.15 9.63
N LEU A 129 -7.03 3.07 10.96
CA LEU A 129 -6.39 4.05 11.82
C LEU A 129 -5.10 3.50 12.44
N THR A 130 -4.02 4.24 12.29
CA THR A 130 -2.73 4.00 12.95
C THR A 130 -2.47 5.10 13.96
N LEU A 131 -2.20 4.72 15.21
CA LEU A 131 -1.86 5.63 16.30
C LEU A 131 -0.36 5.58 16.56
N VAL A 132 0.29 6.74 16.58
CA VAL A 132 1.71 6.88 16.91
C VAL A 132 1.83 7.33 18.37
N VAL A 133 2.46 6.48 19.18
CA VAL A 133 2.59 6.62 20.64
C VAL A 133 4.03 6.43 21.07
N THR A 134 4.37 6.82 22.30
CA THR A 134 5.71 6.59 22.86
C THR A 134 5.96 5.09 23.05
N LYS A 135 7.06 4.56 22.50
CA LYS A 135 7.39 3.12 22.57
C LYS A 135 7.94 2.69 23.93
N THR A 136 7.82 1.41 24.24
CA THR A 136 8.62 0.73 25.27
C THR A 136 9.95 0.25 24.71
N SER A 137 10.88 -0.17 25.58
CA SER A 137 12.14 -0.81 25.18
C SER A 137 11.96 -2.19 24.51
N LEU A 138 10.78 -2.79 24.59
CA LEU A 138 10.46 -4.05 23.93
C LEU A 138 10.45 -3.90 22.38
N VAL A 139 10.12 -2.70 21.88
CA VAL A 139 10.08 -2.42 20.43
C VAL A 139 11.49 -2.15 19.92
N PRO A 140 12.05 -2.99 19.03
CA PRO A 140 13.37 -2.80 18.46
C PRO A 140 13.50 -1.46 17.73
N ASP A 141 14.68 -0.82 17.82
CA ASP A 141 14.96 0.45 17.14
C ASP A 141 14.79 0.36 15.61
N LEU A 142 15.07 -0.80 15.03
CA LEU A 142 14.88 -1.02 13.60
C LEU A 142 13.42 -0.84 13.15
N VAL A 143 12.43 -1.18 14.00
CA VAL A 143 11.01 -0.96 13.72
C VAL A 143 10.65 0.51 13.67
N THR A 144 11.30 1.31 14.51
CA THR A 144 10.99 2.74 14.70
C THR A 144 12.01 3.66 14.04
N ALA A 145 12.94 3.11 13.24
CA ALA A 145 14.06 3.87 12.65
C ALA A 145 14.87 4.66 13.70
N GLY A 146 15.01 4.11 14.92
CA GLY A 146 15.68 4.77 16.05
C GLY A 146 14.82 5.81 16.78
N GLY A 147 13.57 6.04 16.33
CA GLY A 147 12.66 7.00 16.97
C GLY A 147 12.13 6.53 18.32
N ALA A 148 11.69 7.51 19.14
CA ALA A 148 11.10 7.26 20.47
C ALA A 148 9.62 6.82 20.42
N THR A 149 9.02 6.77 19.25
CA THR A 149 7.59 6.44 19.05
C THR A 149 7.42 5.18 18.22
N VAL A 150 6.28 4.50 18.40
CA VAL A 150 5.86 3.36 17.61
C VAL A 150 4.47 3.61 17.02
N ALA A 151 4.27 3.17 15.78
CA ALA A 151 2.99 3.22 15.08
C ALA A 151 2.25 1.90 15.28
N LEU A 152 1.04 1.95 15.87
CA LEU A 152 0.23 0.80 16.27
C LEU A 152 -1.09 0.76 15.50
N ARG A 153 -1.52 -0.44 15.08
CA ARG A 153 -2.79 -0.62 14.37
C ARG A 153 -3.40 -2.00 14.61
N VAL A 154 -4.74 -2.04 14.68
CA VAL A 154 -5.54 -3.28 14.59
C VAL A 154 -6.26 -3.26 13.25
N PRO A 155 -5.89 -4.10 12.26
CA PRO A 155 -6.48 -4.09 10.92
C PRO A 155 -7.87 -4.74 10.93
N ASP A 156 -8.76 -4.28 10.02
CA ASP A 156 -10.12 -4.81 9.86
C ASP A 156 -10.26 -5.66 8.60
N HIS A 157 -9.61 -6.83 8.63
CA HIS A 157 -9.73 -7.84 7.57
C HIS A 157 -9.73 -9.23 8.18
N PRO A 158 -10.69 -10.12 7.84
CA PRO A 158 -10.83 -11.44 8.49
C PRO A 158 -9.56 -12.27 8.47
N LEU A 159 -8.86 -12.37 7.33
CA LEU A 159 -7.60 -13.11 7.23
C LEU A 159 -6.45 -12.48 8.03
N ALA A 160 -6.37 -11.13 8.07
CA ALA A 160 -5.38 -10.47 8.91
C ALA A 160 -5.64 -10.75 10.39
N GLN A 161 -6.89 -10.66 10.82
CA GLN A 161 -7.32 -10.97 12.19
C GLN A 161 -6.98 -12.42 12.57
N ALA A 162 -7.33 -13.38 11.70
CA ALA A 162 -7.02 -14.79 11.93
C ALA A 162 -5.51 -15.04 12.00
N LEU A 163 -4.73 -14.48 11.05
CA LEU A 163 -3.27 -14.62 11.02
C LEU A 163 -2.61 -14.06 12.29
N LEU A 164 -2.96 -12.84 12.68
CA LEU A 164 -2.39 -12.16 13.84
C LEU A 164 -2.79 -12.85 15.14
N SER A 165 -4.03 -13.35 15.23
CA SER A 165 -4.49 -14.15 16.38
C SER A 165 -3.73 -15.48 16.49
N GLN A 166 -3.59 -16.21 15.37
CA GLN A 166 -2.90 -17.50 15.33
C GLN A 166 -1.39 -17.36 15.57
N ALA A 167 -0.78 -16.31 15.02
CA ALA A 167 0.63 -16.01 15.25
C ALA A 167 0.90 -15.63 16.71
N ASN A 168 -0.05 -14.99 17.36
CA ASN A 168 0.00 -14.52 18.76
C ASN A 168 1.24 -13.65 19.06
N LEU A 169 1.59 -12.78 18.10
CA LEU A 169 2.73 -11.86 18.22
C LEU A 169 2.41 -10.55 17.47
N PRO A 170 3.07 -9.42 17.83
CA PRO A 170 2.95 -8.21 17.05
C PRO A 170 3.74 -8.33 15.76
N VAL A 171 3.14 -7.88 14.65
CA VAL A 171 3.68 -8.00 13.30
C VAL A 171 4.00 -6.63 12.73
N ALA A 172 5.28 -6.37 12.44
CA ALA A 172 5.69 -5.19 11.68
C ALA A 172 5.35 -5.42 10.21
N ALA A 173 4.47 -4.61 9.63
CA ALA A 173 4.01 -4.81 8.27
C ALA A 173 3.85 -3.48 7.49
N PRO A 174 4.83 -3.07 6.69
CA PRO A 174 4.65 -2.08 5.63
C PRO A 174 3.86 -2.69 4.46
N SER A 175 3.46 -1.88 3.46
CA SER A 175 2.84 -2.39 2.23
C SER A 175 3.73 -3.42 1.51
N ALA A 176 3.14 -4.44 0.89
CA ALA A 176 3.87 -5.57 0.28
C ALA A 176 4.32 -5.28 -1.17
N ASN A 177 5.12 -4.22 -1.37
CA ASN A 177 5.72 -3.79 -2.65
C ASN A 177 7.18 -3.36 -2.45
N PRO A 178 8.02 -3.32 -3.48
CA PRO A 178 9.33 -2.65 -3.43
C PRO A 178 9.18 -1.19 -3.03
N PHE A 179 10.17 -0.66 -2.33
CA PHE A 179 10.15 0.72 -1.84
C PHE A 179 9.90 1.74 -2.97
N GLY A 180 9.04 2.73 -2.71
CA GLY A 180 8.71 3.80 -3.64
C GLY A 180 7.70 3.43 -4.74
N ARG A 181 7.39 2.15 -4.94
CA ARG A 181 6.45 1.68 -5.96
C ARG A 181 5.00 1.74 -5.50
N VAL A 182 4.07 1.58 -6.44
CA VAL A 182 2.61 1.56 -6.20
C VAL A 182 2.24 0.44 -5.23
N SER A 183 1.46 0.76 -4.18
CA SER A 183 1.04 -0.22 -3.17
C SER A 183 0.14 -1.32 -3.75
N PRO A 184 0.24 -2.56 -3.25
CA PRO A 184 -0.54 -3.69 -3.73
C PRO A 184 -1.92 -3.74 -3.06
N THR A 185 -2.98 -3.92 -3.85
CA THR A 185 -4.35 -4.09 -3.39
C THR A 185 -4.94 -5.46 -3.69
N THR A 186 -4.16 -6.34 -4.33
CA THR A 186 -4.49 -7.75 -4.59
C THR A 186 -3.27 -8.63 -4.38
N ALA A 187 -3.47 -9.94 -4.20
CA ALA A 187 -2.37 -10.91 -4.09
C ALA A 187 -1.51 -10.95 -5.37
N GLU A 188 -2.13 -10.77 -6.55
CA GLU A 188 -1.40 -10.72 -7.82
C GLU A 188 -0.39 -9.58 -7.85
N HIS A 189 -0.77 -8.37 -7.38
CA HIS A 189 0.15 -7.25 -7.28
C HIS A 189 1.36 -7.54 -6.38
N VAL A 190 1.19 -8.34 -5.32
CA VAL A 190 2.29 -8.77 -4.45
C VAL A 190 3.19 -9.76 -5.18
N ARG A 191 2.59 -10.77 -5.84
CA ARG A 191 3.32 -11.81 -6.57
C ARG A 191 4.22 -11.21 -7.65
N GLU A 192 3.68 -10.30 -8.44
CA GLU A 192 4.42 -9.62 -9.51
C GLU A 192 5.63 -8.85 -9.00
N GLN A 193 5.55 -8.28 -7.80
CA GLN A 193 6.57 -7.37 -7.30
C GLN A 193 7.55 -7.95 -6.30
N LEU A 194 7.10 -8.88 -5.45
CA LEU A 194 7.93 -9.46 -4.39
C LEU A 194 8.16 -10.97 -4.54
N GLY A 195 7.38 -11.65 -5.38
CA GLY A 195 7.46 -13.04 -5.77
C GLY A 195 8.36 -13.94 -4.92
N ASP A 196 9.60 -14.06 -5.31
CA ASP A 196 10.62 -14.91 -4.72
C ASP A 196 11.29 -14.36 -3.44
N ARG A 197 10.93 -13.15 -2.99
CA ARG A 197 11.54 -12.47 -1.83
C ARG A 197 10.80 -12.69 -0.52
N ILE A 198 9.68 -13.42 -0.53
CA ILE A 198 8.82 -13.66 0.61
C ILE A 198 8.57 -15.16 0.81
N ASP A 199 8.30 -15.58 2.04
CA ASP A 199 8.15 -17.01 2.36
C ASP A 199 6.72 -17.52 2.14
N CYS A 200 5.71 -16.65 2.22
CA CYS A 200 4.32 -16.99 1.87
C CYS A 200 3.46 -15.75 1.55
N LEU A 201 2.33 -16.00 0.87
CA LEU A 201 1.33 -15.02 0.49
C LEU A 201 -0.06 -15.58 0.75
N LEU A 202 -0.84 -14.91 1.61
CA LEU A 202 -2.26 -15.17 1.79
C LEU A 202 -3.07 -14.36 0.79
N ASP A 203 -3.94 -15.03 0.02
CA ASP A 203 -4.86 -14.34 -0.90
C ASP A 203 -6.23 -14.18 -0.22
N GLY A 204 -6.63 -12.93 0.02
CA GLY A 204 -7.93 -12.55 0.56
C GLY A 204 -8.75 -11.70 -0.40
N GLY A 205 -8.39 -11.72 -1.70
CA GLY A 205 -9.04 -10.87 -2.70
C GLY A 205 -8.62 -9.41 -2.63
N PRO A 206 -9.35 -8.51 -3.29
CA PRO A 206 -9.03 -7.09 -3.35
C PRO A 206 -9.32 -6.37 -2.03
N CYS A 207 -8.46 -5.43 -1.68
CA CYS A 207 -8.63 -4.59 -0.49
C CYS A 207 -9.80 -3.61 -0.68
N ARG A 208 -10.71 -3.54 0.31
CA ARG A 208 -11.95 -2.74 0.19
C ARG A 208 -11.74 -1.22 0.32
N VAL A 209 -10.68 -0.77 1.00
CA VAL A 209 -10.36 0.66 1.19
C VAL A 209 -9.41 1.17 0.11
N GLY A 210 -8.41 0.39 -0.27
CA GLY A 210 -7.54 0.63 -1.41
C GLY A 210 -6.42 1.67 -1.20
N VAL A 211 -6.41 2.39 -0.08
CA VAL A 211 -5.33 3.30 0.32
C VAL A 211 -4.89 2.98 1.75
N GLU A 212 -3.65 3.30 2.11
CA GLU A 212 -3.09 2.99 3.43
C GLU A 212 -3.86 3.68 4.57
N SER A 213 -3.62 3.21 5.79
CA SER A 213 -4.22 3.77 7.01
C SER A 213 -3.91 5.25 7.21
N THR A 214 -4.83 5.95 7.84
CA THR A 214 -4.61 7.28 8.40
C THR A 214 -3.67 7.16 9.60
N VAL A 215 -2.65 8.02 9.66
CA VAL A 215 -1.64 8.00 10.72
C VAL A 215 -1.75 9.25 11.56
N LEU A 216 -2.02 9.07 12.85
CA LEU A 216 -2.20 10.14 13.81
C LEU A 216 -1.17 10.04 14.94
N LEU A 217 -0.42 11.10 15.17
CA LEU A 217 0.44 11.24 16.34
C LEU A 217 -0.41 11.73 17.50
N VAL A 218 -0.41 10.97 18.59
CA VAL A 218 -1.20 11.27 19.79
C VAL A 218 -0.34 11.49 21.04
N THR A 219 0.97 11.73 20.83
CA THR A 219 1.89 12.16 21.85
C THR A 219 1.95 13.69 21.90
N GLY A 220 2.00 14.27 23.09
CA GLY A 220 1.99 15.73 23.29
C GLY A 220 0.57 16.31 23.46
N ASP A 221 0.47 17.64 23.47
CA ASP A 221 -0.74 18.37 23.90
C ASP A 221 -1.90 18.30 22.89
N ARG A 222 -1.59 18.11 21.61
CA ARG A 222 -2.59 18.05 20.53
C ARG A 222 -2.31 16.90 19.57
N PRO A 223 -3.35 16.14 19.18
CA PRO A 223 -3.23 15.15 18.13
C PRO A 223 -2.84 15.79 16.77
N ARG A 224 -1.92 15.16 16.03
CA ARG A 224 -1.47 15.64 14.73
C ARG A 224 -1.63 14.58 13.65
N LEU A 225 -2.29 14.94 12.55
CA LEU A 225 -2.38 14.11 11.37
C LEU A 225 -1.02 14.10 10.65
N LEU A 226 -0.36 12.94 10.64
CA LEU A 226 0.90 12.74 9.93
C LEU A 226 0.68 12.32 8.48
N ARG A 227 -0.34 11.50 8.24
CA ARG A 227 -0.67 11.00 6.91
C ARG A 227 -2.18 10.80 6.77
N ALA A 228 -2.80 11.45 5.82
CA ALA A 228 -4.18 11.14 5.42
C ALA A 228 -4.25 9.73 4.82
N GLY A 229 -5.30 8.98 5.11
CA GLY A 229 -5.47 7.59 4.68
C GLY A 229 -6.92 7.14 4.65
N GLY A 230 -7.14 5.83 4.87
CA GLY A 230 -8.44 5.19 4.74
C GLY A 230 -9.52 5.61 5.74
N LEU A 231 -9.15 6.30 6.82
CA LEU A 231 -10.10 6.95 7.74
C LEU A 231 -10.10 8.45 7.46
N PRO A 232 -11.23 9.06 7.06
CA PRO A 232 -11.35 10.50 6.86
C PRO A 232 -10.98 11.31 8.11
N LEU A 233 -10.35 12.48 7.92
CA LEU A 233 -10.02 13.38 9.02
C LEU A 233 -11.27 13.86 9.76
N GLU A 234 -12.34 14.14 9.03
CA GLU A 234 -13.63 14.58 9.54
C GLU A 234 -14.22 13.56 10.54
N ASP A 235 -14.06 12.25 10.28
CA ASP A 235 -14.52 11.20 11.19
C ASP A 235 -13.71 11.21 12.51
N ILE A 236 -12.41 11.47 12.44
CA ILE A 236 -11.55 11.61 13.62
C ILE A 236 -11.94 12.85 14.42
N GLU A 237 -12.09 14.00 13.74
CA GLU A 237 -12.46 15.28 14.38
C GLU A 237 -13.86 15.23 15.02
N SER A 238 -14.76 14.41 14.50
CA SER A 238 -16.09 14.21 15.10
C SER A 238 -16.03 13.55 16.49
N VAL A 239 -14.91 12.85 16.80
CA VAL A 239 -14.72 12.13 18.07
C VAL A 239 -13.89 12.93 19.08
N ILE A 240 -12.81 13.56 18.60
CA ILE A 240 -11.81 14.19 19.50
C ILE A 240 -11.69 15.71 19.32
N GLY A 241 -12.50 16.32 18.45
CA GLY A 241 -12.37 17.72 18.07
C GLY A 241 -11.24 17.97 17.06
N PRO A 242 -10.88 19.26 16.83
CA PRO A 242 -9.94 19.65 15.80
C PRO A 242 -8.57 18.99 15.92
N VAL A 243 -8.04 18.52 14.78
CA VAL A 243 -6.75 17.86 14.64
C VAL A 243 -5.79 18.74 13.85
N GLU A 244 -4.59 18.94 14.35
CA GLU A 244 -3.54 19.64 13.64
C GLU A 244 -3.05 18.83 12.43
N ILE A 245 -3.02 19.44 11.26
CA ILE A 245 -2.39 18.83 10.09
C ILE A 245 -0.89 19.18 10.14
N ALA A 246 -0.03 18.16 10.30
CA ALA A 246 1.39 18.39 10.32
C ALA A 246 1.84 18.96 8.96
N ALA A 247 2.26 20.22 8.94
CA ALA A 247 3.13 20.70 7.89
C ALA A 247 4.36 19.78 7.85
N ARG A 248 4.98 19.53 6.68
CA ARG A 248 6.14 18.63 6.52
C ARG A 248 6.97 18.55 7.79
N LEU A 249 6.97 17.37 8.43
CA LEU A 249 7.80 17.15 9.61
C LEU A 249 9.25 17.04 9.14
N ASP A 250 9.95 18.15 9.15
CA ASP A 250 11.40 18.18 9.18
C ASP A 250 11.80 17.69 10.59
N SER A 251 11.96 16.37 10.74
CA SER A 251 12.57 15.84 11.96
C SER A 251 14.04 16.25 11.97
N PRO A 252 14.52 16.95 13.00
CA PRO A 252 15.93 17.38 13.08
C PRO A 252 16.93 16.23 13.06
N ALA A 253 16.49 15.00 13.24
CA ALA A 253 17.31 13.78 13.33
C ALA A 253 17.23 12.87 12.09
N GLY A 254 16.59 13.27 10.98
CA GLY A 254 16.49 12.45 9.77
C GLY A 254 15.56 11.23 9.86
N ALA A 255 15.07 10.84 11.07
CA ALA A 255 14.13 9.75 11.24
C ALA A 255 12.70 10.25 11.03
N LEU A 256 11.93 9.57 10.18
CA LEU A 256 10.53 9.89 9.93
C LEU A 256 9.67 9.44 11.13
N ALA A 257 8.67 10.24 11.52
CA ALA A 257 7.76 9.89 12.60
C ALA A 257 6.77 8.76 12.23
N ALA A 258 6.58 8.50 10.93
CA ALA A 258 5.69 7.45 10.41
C ALA A 258 6.08 7.06 8.97
N PRO A 259 5.64 5.87 8.49
CA PRO A 259 5.92 5.43 7.13
C PRO A 259 5.13 6.22 6.07
N GLY A 260 5.71 6.34 4.86
CA GLY A 260 5.07 7.00 3.72
C GLY A 260 5.07 8.53 3.78
N LEU A 261 5.97 9.14 4.55
CA LEU A 261 6.16 10.59 4.64
C LEU A 261 7.20 11.14 3.67
N LEU A 262 7.89 10.28 2.92
CA LEU A 262 8.90 10.70 1.96
C LEU A 262 8.28 11.50 0.81
N PRO A 263 9.01 12.51 0.29
CA PRO A 263 8.54 13.35 -0.82
C PRO A 263 8.20 12.55 -2.09
N GLN A 264 8.98 11.50 -2.40
CA GLN A 264 8.74 10.60 -3.53
C GLN A 264 8.34 9.22 -3.02
N HIS A 265 7.12 8.79 -3.34
CA HIS A 265 6.57 7.50 -3.00
C HIS A 265 5.39 7.17 -3.93
N TYR A 266 5.01 5.88 -4.05
CA TYR A 266 3.88 5.43 -4.88
C TYR A 266 4.05 5.63 -6.39
N ALA A 267 5.26 5.86 -6.86
CA ALA A 267 5.51 6.24 -8.24
C ALA A 267 5.34 5.05 -9.21
N PRO A 268 4.54 5.20 -10.30
CA PRO A 268 4.59 4.32 -11.45
C PRO A 268 5.93 4.48 -12.18
N ALA A 269 6.28 3.55 -13.07
CA ALA A 269 7.44 3.68 -13.94
C ALA A 269 7.20 4.72 -15.04
N THR A 270 5.97 4.80 -15.54
CA THR A 270 5.51 5.81 -16.49
C THR A 270 5.48 7.20 -15.83
N PRO A 271 6.05 8.24 -16.45
CA PRO A 271 6.02 9.60 -15.91
C PRO A 271 4.58 10.06 -15.60
N LEU A 272 4.38 10.62 -14.40
CA LEU A 272 3.08 11.08 -13.94
C LEU A 272 3.12 12.58 -13.65
N ALA A 273 2.13 13.30 -14.15
CA ALA A 273 1.88 14.71 -13.84
C ALA A 273 0.51 14.88 -13.19
N VAL A 274 0.42 15.82 -12.24
CA VAL A 274 -0.82 16.11 -11.51
C VAL A 274 -1.36 17.46 -11.94
N VAL A 275 -2.68 17.56 -12.11
CA VAL A 275 -3.41 18.82 -12.40
C VAL A 275 -4.50 19.04 -11.37
N GLY A 276 -4.82 20.31 -11.11
CA GLY A 276 -5.92 20.69 -10.21
C GLY A 276 -7.27 20.10 -10.64
N CYS A 277 -8.21 19.96 -9.70
CA CYS A 277 -9.54 19.39 -9.98
C CYS A 277 -10.31 20.16 -11.05
N ASP A 278 -10.11 21.47 -11.17
CA ASP A 278 -10.80 22.34 -12.14
C ASP A 278 -9.89 22.81 -13.28
N ALA A 279 -8.62 22.37 -13.30
CA ALA A 279 -7.67 22.81 -14.31
C ALA A 279 -7.96 22.20 -15.68
N PRO A 280 -7.77 22.94 -16.79
CA PRO A 280 -7.87 22.39 -18.13
C PRO A 280 -6.86 21.25 -18.33
N LEU A 281 -7.31 20.12 -18.89
CA LEU A 281 -6.45 18.96 -19.12
C LEU A 281 -5.29 19.26 -20.09
N ASP A 282 -5.46 20.23 -20.97
CA ASP A 282 -4.45 20.64 -21.96
C ASP A 282 -3.17 21.21 -21.32
N MET A 283 -3.27 21.75 -20.11
CA MET A 283 -2.10 22.28 -19.39
C MET A 283 -1.18 21.18 -18.83
N ALA A 284 -1.71 19.98 -18.60
CA ALA A 284 -0.97 18.87 -18.03
C ALA A 284 0.15 18.35 -18.92
N TRP A 285 -0.04 18.42 -20.24
CA TRP A 285 0.88 17.83 -21.21
C TRP A 285 2.20 18.58 -21.32
N ALA A 286 2.14 19.90 -21.11
CA ALA A 286 3.34 20.74 -21.14
C ALA A 286 4.37 20.40 -20.05
N ALA A 287 3.96 19.63 -19.06
CA ALA A 287 4.79 19.29 -17.91
C ALA A 287 5.37 17.87 -17.97
N LEU A 288 4.82 17.02 -18.81
CA LEU A 288 5.37 15.68 -19.02
C LEU A 288 6.62 15.73 -19.92
N PRO A 289 7.60 14.86 -19.70
CA PRO A 289 8.77 14.75 -20.59
C PRO A 289 8.29 14.52 -22.03
N GLY A 290 8.73 15.37 -22.96
CA GLY A 290 8.32 15.32 -24.37
C GLY A 290 7.02 16.05 -24.72
N GLY A 291 6.29 16.60 -23.76
CA GLY A 291 5.00 17.28 -24.01
C GLY A 291 5.09 18.58 -24.81
N ARG A 292 6.30 19.15 -24.96
CA ARG A 292 6.56 20.38 -25.75
C ARG A 292 7.41 20.15 -27.00
N ALA A 293 7.98 18.95 -27.17
CA ALA A 293 8.83 18.69 -28.32
C ALA A 293 7.98 18.21 -29.50
N PRO A 294 8.22 18.69 -30.74
CA PRO A 294 7.64 18.09 -31.93
C PRO A 294 8.20 16.67 -32.05
N SER A 295 7.40 15.69 -31.69
CA SER A 295 7.72 14.28 -31.87
C SER A 295 7.25 13.82 -33.24
N ALA A 296 8.01 12.93 -33.86
CA ALA A 296 7.62 12.30 -35.15
C ALA A 296 6.38 11.40 -35.04
N ARG A 297 5.96 11.06 -33.80
CA ARG A 297 4.74 10.31 -33.51
C ARG A 297 3.85 11.05 -32.50
N THR A 298 2.54 10.83 -32.60
CA THR A 298 1.58 11.34 -31.60
C THR A 298 1.82 10.64 -30.23
N PRO A 299 2.07 11.37 -29.14
CA PRO A 299 2.25 10.80 -27.82
C PRO A 299 1.00 10.05 -27.33
N ARG A 300 1.22 8.95 -26.61
CA ARG A 300 0.16 8.14 -25.99
C ARG A 300 -0.02 8.53 -24.53
N TRP A 301 -1.07 9.28 -24.21
CA TRP A 301 -1.34 9.76 -22.88
C TRP A 301 -2.39 8.93 -22.15
N GLY A 302 -2.16 8.66 -20.85
CA GLY A 302 -3.17 8.13 -19.94
C GLY A 302 -3.79 9.21 -19.08
N LEU A 303 -5.04 9.02 -18.67
CA LEU A 303 -5.75 9.88 -17.73
C LEU A 303 -6.23 9.06 -16.52
N LEU A 304 -5.98 9.58 -15.32
CA LEU A 304 -6.60 9.15 -14.08
C LEU A 304 -7.49 10.28 -13.57
N CYS A 305 -8.78 10.01 -13.37
CA CYS A 305 -9.74 11.01 -12.88
C CYS A 305 -10.80 10.37 -11.96
N LEU A 306 -11.54 11.20 -11.24
CA LEU A 306 -12.63 10.72 -10.37
C LEU A 306 -13.76 10.15 -11.23
N ALA A 307 -14.34 10.97 -12.11
CA ALA A 307 -15.42 10.60 -12.99
C ALA A 307 -15.15 10.99 -14.45
N PRO A 308 -15.87 10.40 -15.41
CA PRO A 308 -15.81 10.80 -16.81
C PRO A 308 -16.16 12.31 -16.97
N GLN A 309 -15.44 12.99 -17.87
CA GLN A 309 -15.60 14.43 -18.12
C GLN A 309 -15.31 14.75 -19.58
N PRO A 310 -15.74 15.90 -20.11
CA PRO A 310 -15.41 16.33 -21.47
C PRO A 310 -13.89 16.38 -21.71
N GLY A 311 -13.46 16.00 -22.90
CA GLY A 311 -12.05 16.03 -23.32
C GLY A 311 -11.26 14.75 -23.00
N ILE A 312 -11.86 13.74 -22.38
CA ILE A 312 -11.21 12.46 -22.08
C ILE A 312 -10.92 11.61 -23.33
N GLU A 313 -11.63 11.84 -24.44
CA GLU A 313 -11.46 11.17 -25.74
C GLU A 313 -10.09 11.40 -26.39
N ARG A 314 -9.35 12.39 -25.90
CA ARG A 314 -7.99 12.70 -26.36
C ARG A 314 -6.92 11.78 -25.75
N PHE A 315 -7.28 11.02 -24.71
CA PHE A 315 -6.36 10.11 -24.04
C PHE A 315 -6.43 8.71 -24.61
N THR A 316 -5.28 8.07 -24.76
CA THR A 316 -5.16 6.69 -25.23
C THR A 316 -5.80 5.70 -24.27
N ARG A 317 -5.70 5.98 -22.98
CA ARG A 317 -6.28 5.19 -21.90
C ARG A 317 -6.84 6.11 -20.82
N VAL A 318 -8.05 5.82 -20.38
CA VAL A 318 -8.72 6.55 -19.29
C VAL A 318 -9.10 5.58 -18.18
N GLU A 319 -8.76 5.93 -16.95
CA GLU A 319 -9.20 5.28 -15.73
C GLU A 319 -10.03 6.28 -14.93
N ALA A 320 -11.35 6.22 -15.09
CA ALA A 320 -12.32 6.93 -14.27
C ALA A 320 -12.65 6.02 -13.07
N LEU A 321 -12.41 6.52 -11.86
CA LEU A 321 -12.43 5.70 -10.65
C LEU A 321 -13.84 5.52 -10.06
N SER A 322 -14.77 6.42 -10.36
CA SER A 322 -16.16 6.32 -9.97
C SER A 322 -17.06 6.92 -11.04
N LEU A 323 -18.22 6.36 -11.24
CA LEU A 323 -19.25 6.93 -12.12
C LEU A 323 -20.23 7.85 -11.37
N THR A 324 -20.16 7.83 -10.04
CA THR A 324 -21.09 8.55 -9.13
C THR A 324 -20.37 9.56 -8.23
N ASP A 325 -19.11 9.94 -8.55
CA ASP A 325 -18.26 10.81 -7.75
C ASP A 325 -18.00 10.29 -6.31
N ASP A 326 -18.11 8.98 -6.09
CA ASP A 326 -17.86 8.38 -4.78
C ASP A 326 -16.36 8.22 -4.53
N LEU A 327 -15.85 8.95 -3.53
CA LEU A 327 -14.44 8.91 -3.13
C LEU A 327 -14.03 7.57 -2.49
N ARG A 328 -14.97 6.77 -1.96
CA ARG A 328 -14.68 5.43 -1.43
C ARG A 328 -14.45 4.45 -2.57
N GLU A 329 -15.30 4.48 -3.58
CA GLU A 329 -15.12 3.71 -4.81
C GLU A 329 -13.79 4.08 -5.48
N ALA A 330 -13.52 5.40 -5.59
CA ALA A 330 -12.28 5.90 -6.15
C ALA A 330 -11.05 5.41 -5.38
N ALA A 331 -11.08 5.43 -4.05
CA ALA A 331 -9.95 4.96 -3.23
C ALA A 331 -9.72 3.45 -3.39
N ALA A 332 -10.77 2.65 -3.41
CA ALA A 332 -10.67 1.19 -3.61
C ALA A 332 -10.02 0.83 -4.95
N GLY A 333 -10.32 1.59 -6.02
CA GLY A 333 -9.80 1.38 -7.38
C GLY A 333 -8.45 2.03 -7.68
N PHE A 334 -7.99 2.97 -6.84
CA PHE A 334 -6.91 3.91 -7.15
C PHE A 334 -5.58 3.25 -7.57
N PHE A 335 -5.00 2.43 -6.71
CA PHE A 335 -3.70 1.80 -7.02
C PHE A 335 -3.79 0.79 -8.15
N ALA A 336 -4.91 0.07 -8.27
CA ALA A 336 -5.14 -0.85 -9.40
C ALA A 336 -5.22 -0.08 -10.73
N ALA A 337 -5.88 1.07 -10.76
CA ALA A 337 -5.96 1.94 -11.94
C ALA A 337 -4.58 2.52 -12.31
N LEU A 338 -3.79 2.99 -11.34
CA LEU A 338 -2.42 3.44 -11.61
C LEU A 338 -1.56 2.32 -12.22
N ARG A 339 -1.68 1.08 -11.74
CA ARG A 339 -0.97 -0.07 -12.31
C ARG A 339 -1.41 -0.37 -13.74
N ARG A 340 -2.73 -0.31 -14.02
CA ARG A 340 -3.23 -0.50 -15.39
C ARG A 340 -2.75 0.56 -16.36
N LEU A 341 -2.64 1.81 -15.91
CA LEU A 341 -2.04 2.90 -16.70
C LEU A 341 -0.54 2.69 -16.89
N ASP A 342 0.19 2.29 -15.86
CA ASP A 342 1.63 2.03 -15.91
C ASP A 342 1.97 0.89 -16.90
N ALA A 343 1.14 -0.15 -16.94
CA ALA A 343 1.31 -1.29 -17.84
C ALA A 343 0.85 -1.04 -19.31
N ALA A 344 0.19 0.10 -19.59
CA ALA A 344 -0.42 0.35 -20.91
C ALA A 344 0.56 0.85 -21.99
N GLY A 345 1.86 0.95 -21.69
CA GLY A 345 2.88 1.42 -22.64
C GLY A 345 2.65 2.87 -23.08
N LEU A 346 2.29 3.73 -22.12
CA LEU A 346 2.04 5.15 -22.31
C LEU A 346 3.33 5.96 -22.24
N ASP A 347 3.34 7.12 -22.88
CA ASP A 347 4.44 8.08 -22.79
C ASP A 347 4.35 8.94 -21.52
N GLY A 348 3.16 8.99 -20.90
CA GLY A 348 2.92 9.65 -19.61
C GLY A 348 1.48 9.49 -19.12
N ILE A 349 1.30 9.77 -17.85
CA ILE A 349 0.02 9.74 -17.13
C ILE A 349 -0.30 11.13 -16.62
N VAL A 350 -1.49 11.61 -16.93
CA VAL A 350 -2.10 12.79 -16.31
C VAL A 350 -3.04 12.33 -15.23
N ALA A 351 -2.88 12.82 -14.01
CA ALA A 351 -3.79 12.55 -12.90
C ALA A 351 -4.45 13.85 -12.45
N ARG A 352 -5.77 13.86 -12.40
CA ARG A 352 -6.53 14.98 -11.86
C ARG A 352 -6.69 14.84 -10.34
N LEU A 353 -6.45 15.90 -9.59
CA LEU A 353 -6.69 15.93 -8.16
C LEU A 353 -8.17 15.72 -7.85
N PHE A 354 -8.42 15.15 -6.69
CA PHE A 354 -9.74 14.90 -6.13
C PHE A 354 -10.18 16.06 -5.24
N PRO A 355 -11.48 16.16 -4.87
CA PRO A 355 -11.93 17.12 -3.86
C PRO A 355 -11.17 16.94 -2.53
N GLU A 356 -10.74 18.03 -1.90
CA GLU A 356 -9.95 18.04 -0.64
C GLU A 356 -10.82 17.74 0.60
N ARG A 357 -11.62 16.69 0.53
CA ARG A 357 -12.50 16.21 1.61
C ARG A 357 -12.50 14.68 1.66
N GLY A 358 -12.81 14.11 2.81
CA GLY A 358 -12.90 12.68 3.01
C GLY A 358 -11.64 11.96 2.51
N LEU A 359 -11.80 10.89 1.73
CA LEU A 359 -10.68 10.13 1.14
C LEU A 359 -9.93 10.88 0.03
N GLY A 360 -10.50 11.95 -0.50
CA GLY A 360 -9.82 12.77 -1.53
C GLY A 360 -8.50 13.36 -1.04
N ARG A 361 -8.38 13.75 0.24
CA ARG A 361 -7.09 14.17 0.83
C ARG A 361 -6.03 13.07 0.74
N ALA A 362 -6.41 11.82 1.03
CA ALA A 362 -5.50 10.68 0.95
C ALA A 362 -5.06 10.40 -0.49
N LEU A 363 -5.98 10.44 -1.44
CA LEU A 363 -5.72 10.25 -2.87
C LEU A 363 -4.77 11.35 -3.39
N ASN A 364 -5.02 12.60 -3.03
CA ASN A 364 -4.19 13.74 -3.43
C ASN A 364 -2.77 13.66 -2.84
N ASP A 365 -2.63 13.26 -1.58
CA ASP A 365 -1.30 13.01 -0.99
C ASP A 365 -0.53 11.96 -1.79
N ARG A 366 -1.17 10.84 -2.19
CA ARG A 366 -0.53 9.79 -2.99
C ARG A 366 -0.16 10.27 -4.38
N LEU A 367 -1.02 11.03 -5.05
CA LEU A 367 -0.74 11.60 -6.37
C LEU A 367 0.43 12.57 -6.34
N ARG A 368 0.46 13.51 -5.37
CA ARG A 368 1.55 14.47 -5.23
C ARG A 368 2.89 13.79 -4.98
N ARG A 369 2.92 12.69 -4.19
CA ARG A 369 4.13 11.90 -3.95
C ARG A 369 4.51 11.01 -5.13
N ALA A 370 3.56 10.58 -5.96
CA ALA A 370 3.80 9.79 -7.16
C ALA A 370 4.29 10.63 -8.33
N ALA A 371 3.95 11.93 -8.34
CA ALA A 371 4.31 12.83 -9.43
C ALA A 371 5.82 13.06 -9.51
N HIS A 372 6.36 12.92 -10.71
CA HIS A 372 7.77 13.22 -10.98
C HIS A 372 8.04 14.73 -11.03
N ARG A 373 7.00 15.54 -11.27
CA ARG A 373 7.01 17.01 -11.23
C ARG A 373 5.62 17.52 -10.86
N ASP A 374 5.51 18.36 -9.83
CA ASP A 374 4.34 19.19 -9.60
C ASP A 374 4.25 20.24 -10.71
N VAL A 375 3.25 20.15 -11.55
CA VAL A 375 3.13 21.00 -12.75
C VAL A 375 2.50 22.33 -12.46
N LEU A 376 1.76 22.46 -11.39
CA LEU A 376 1.09 23.70 -11.02
C LEU A 376 1.14 23.87 -9.49
N GLN A 377 2.26 24.37 -8.96
CA GLN A 377 2.14 25.33 -7.87
C GLN A 377 1.47 26.58 -8.45
N GLU A 378 0.29 26.93 -7.94
CA GLU A 378 -0.35 28.20 -8.21
C GLU A 378 0.71 29.31 -8.12
N ARG A 379 0.93 30.03 -9.22
CA ARG A 379 1.69 31.27 -9.14
C ARG A 379 0.95 32.14 -8.13
N PRO A 380 1.61 32.62 -7.07
CA PRO A 380 0.99 33.66 -6.25
C PRO A 380 0.59 34.80 -7.19
N ALA A 381 -0.63 35.29 -7.01
CA ALA A 381 -1.12 36.45 -7.74
C ALA A 381 -0.06 37.55 -7.66
N PRO A 382 0.25 38.26 -8.78
CA PRO A 382 1.20 39.34 -8.74
C PRO A 382 0.69 40.35 -7.70
N ALA A 383 1.55 40.65 -6.72
CA ALA A 383 1.26 41.70 -5.75
C ALA A 383 0.95 43.00 -6.53
N GLU A 384 -0.28 43.48 -6.37
CA GLU A 384 -0.65 44.81 -6.86
C GLU A 384 0.33 45.82 -6.24
N ARG A 385 1.14 46.42 -7.09
CA ARG A 385 1.99 47.54 -6.70
C ARG A 385 1.10 48.75 -6.49
N SER A 386 0.94 49.12 -5.25
CA SER A 386 0.40 50.45 -4.86
C SER A 386 1.37 51.55 -5.23
#